data_5a8e3e631d5cc50f9d43b233526d879b
#
_entry.id   5a8e3e631d5cc50f9d43b233526d879b
#
_cell.length_a   1.000
_cell.length_b   1.000
_cell.length_c   1.000
_cell.angle_alpha   90.00
_cell.angle_beta   90.00
_cell.angle_gamma   90.00
#
_symmetry.space_group_name_H-M   'P 1'
#
loop_
_entity.id
_entity.type
_entity.pdbx_description
1 polymer ?
#
loop_
_entity_poly.entity_id
_entity_poly.type
_entity_poly.pdbx_seq_one_letter_code
_entity_poly.pdbx_strand_id
1 'polypeptide(L)'
;KVFDDNRALVDVPGRAVIDGIEGLKTMTFQFDSFALDNVASELLGKRKLIDDPDKLGAIKKLFTHDKLALAKYNFEDCVLVNDIAEQVRLIDFLILRSELTGLRLGRPGGSVASFINLYLPKLHRAGYISPNRPADGGLASPGGYVMSSKPGLYQNVLVLDFKSLYPSIIRTFKIDPLGLVEGLKSPETAIPGFKGASFHRRQHFLPDIITNLWQQRDEAKRQQDKPRSQAIKILMNSFYGVLGSGGCPFYDPRLASSITMRGHEIMQLTAEWIKASGYDVIYGDTDSTFVHIADDVSAEQAWAIGKRLEQDINQRWQQR
;
A
#
# COMPACT_ATOMS: atom_id res chain seq x y z
N LYS A 1 6.34 -23.33 19.37
CA LYS A 1 5.91 -21.99 19.83
C LYS A 1 7.11 -21.08 19.77
N VAL A 2 7.13 -20.12 18.85
CA VAL A 2 8.09 -19.01 18.87
C VAL A 2 7.31 -17.81 19.40
N PHE A 3 7.73 -17.28 20.54
CA PHE A 3 7.14 -16.09 21.11
C PHE A 3 7.96 -14.89 20.66
N ASP A 4 7.36 -14.01 19.90
CA ASP A 4 7.70 -12.60 19.89
C ASP A 4 6.85 -11.95 21.00
N ASP A 5 7.38 -11.01 21.77
CA ASP A 5 6.83 -10.56 23.05
C ASP A 5 5.35 -10.17 23.09
N ASN A 6 4.67 -10.12 21.92
CA ASN A 6 3.25 -9.81 21.80
C ASN A 6 2.46 -10.64 20.76
N ARG A 7 3.03 -11.70 20.16
CA ARG A 7 2.33 -12.48 19.12
C ARG A 7 2.47 -13.98 19.36
N ALA A 8 1.33 -14.66 19.56
CA ALA A 8 1.28 -16.12 19.55
C ALA A 8 1.14 -16.64 18.12
N LEU A 9 2.13 -17.39 17.64
CA LEU A 9 2.02 -18.12 16.38
C LEU A 9 1.56 -19.55 16.67
N VAL A 10 0.55 -19.98 15.92
CA VAL A 10 0.05 -21.35 15.93
C VAL A 10 0.59 -22.06 14.69
N ASP A 11 1.31 -23.15 14.89
CA ASP A 11 1.77 -24.03 13.83
C ASP A 11 1.08 -25.39 13.95
N VAL A 12 0.37 -25.78 12.89
CA VAL A 12 -0.33 -27.06 12.81
C VAL A 12 0.22 -27.81 11.58
N PRO A 13 0.98 -28.91 11.78
CA PRO A 13 1.55 -29.66 10.67
C PRO A 13 0.50 -30.07 9.63
N GLY A 14 0.80 -29.79 8.37
CA GLY A 14 -0.09 -30.08 7.24
C GLY A 14 -1.28 -29.12 7.10
N ARG A 15 -1.30 -27.99 7.80
CA ARG A 15 -2.32 -26.93 7.71
C ARG A 15 -1.67 -25.56 7.56
N ALA A 16 -2.31 -24.69 6.80
CA ALA A 16 -2.02 -23.25 6.84
C ALA A 16 -2.93 -22.59 7.86
N VAL A 17 -2.34 -22.00 8.89
CA VAL A 17 -3.10 -21.23 9.90
C VAL A 17 -3.07 -19.76 9.45
N ILE A 18 -4.24 -19.17 9.28
CA ILE A 18 -4.43 -17.79 8.85
C ILE A 18 -5.15 -17.03 9.97
N ASP A 19 -4.54 -15.97 10.45
CA ASP A 19 -5.18 -15.01 11.33
C ASP A 19 -6.02 -14.05 10.48
N GLY A 20 -7.34 -14.04 10.69
CA GLY A 20 -8.28 -13.22 9.92
C GLY A 20 -8.04 -11.72 10.09
N ILE A 21 -7.67 -11.27 11.30
CA ILE A 21 -7.41 -9.85 11.60
C ILE A 21 -6.16 -9.40 10.84
N GLU A 22 -5.07 -10.15 10.93
CA GLU A 22 -3.83 -9.83 10.23
C GLU A 22 -4.01 -9.96 8.70
N GLY A 23 -4.85 -10.87 8.25
CA GLY A 23 -5.23 -10.99 6.84
C GLY A 23 -5.94 -9.74 6.33
N LEU A 24 -6.97 -9.27 7.02
CA LEU A 24 -7.71 -8.05 6.69
C LEU A 24 -6.83 -6.80 6.72
N LYS A 25 -5.96 -6.67 7.73
CA LYS A 25 -4.96 -5.58 7.81
C LYS A 25 -3.99 -5.63 6.62
N THR A 26 -3.56 -6.82 6.20
CA THR A 26 -2.69 -6.98 5.03
C THR A 26 -3.40 -6.57 3.73
N MET A 27 -4.71 -6.75 3.65
CA MET A 27 -5.56 -6.25 2.56
C MET A 27 -5.85 -4.74 2.66
N THR A 28 -5.32 -4.06 3.68
CA THR A 28 -5.53 -2.62 3.95
C THR A 28 -6.94 -2.24 4.41
N PHE A 29 -7.71 -3.19 4.93
CA PHE A 29 -8.98 -2.85 5.59
C PHE A 29 -8.72 -2.07 6.89
N GLN A 30 -9.59 -1.11 7.14
CA GLN A 30 -9.61 -0.31 8.36
C GLN A 30 -11.03 -0.36 8.94
N PHE A 31 -11.13 -0.69 10.21
CA PHE A 31 -12.37 -0.73 10.97
C PHE A 31 -12.15 0.00 12.29
N ASP A 32 -13.19 0.55 12.87
CA ASP A 32 -13.13 1.13 14.22
C ASP A 32 -12.71 0.07 15.26
N SER A 33 -13.09 -1.18 15.01
CA SER A 33 -12.69 -2.35 15.79
C SER A 33 -12.59 -3.59 14.91
N PHE A 34 -11.51 -4.37 15.07
CA PHE A 34 -11.37 -5.69 14.44
C PHE A 34 -12.06 -6.82 15.22
N ALA A 35 -12.91 -6.50 16.19
CA ALA A 35 -13.77 -7.50 16.82
C ALA A 35 -14.71 -8.14 15.78
N LEU A 36 -14.90 -9.46 15.86
CA LEU A 36 -15.70 -10.22 14.88
C LEU A 36 -17.09 -9.63 14.66
N ASP A 37 -17.75 -9.18 15.73
CA ASP A 37 -19.09 -8.56 15.67
C ASP A 37 -19.11 -7.28 14.83
N ASN A 38 -18.09 -6.41 15.01
CA ASN A 38 -17.98 -5.17 14.27
C ASN A 38 -17.69 -5.44 12.79
N VAL A 39 -16.69 -6.29 12.50
CA VAL A 39 -16.32 -6.63 11.12
C VAL A 39 -17.47 -7.32 10.38
N ALA A 40 -18.20 -8.24 11.05
CA ALA A 40 -19.36 -8.90 10.48
C ALA A 40 -20.50 -7.91 10.21
N SER A 41 -20.74 -6.96 11.13
CA SER A 41 -21.74 -5.91 10.93
C SER A 41 -21.43 -5.04 9.72
N GLU A 42 -20.18 -4.61 9.58
CA GLU A 42 -19.78 -3.72 8.47
C GLU A 42 -19.74 -4.42 7.09
N LEU A 43 -19.22 -5.66 7.04
CA LEU A 43 -19.04 -6.37 5.77
C LEU A 43 -20.25 -7.20 5.34
N LEU A 44 -21.01 -7.75 6.30
CA LEU A 44 -22.08 -8.71 6.04
C LEU A 44 -23.46 -8.20 6.46
N GLY A 45 -23.54 -7.12 7.23
CA GLY A 45 -24.79 -6.70 7.88
C GLY A 45 -25.31 -7.68 8.94
N LYS A 46 -24.45 -8.60 9.41
CA LYS A 46 -24.75 -9.64 10.41
C LYS A 46 -24.10 -9.32 11.74
N ARG A 47 -24.65 -9.87 12.83
CA ARG A 47 -24.10 -9.74 14.20
C ARG A 47 -24.01 -11.08 14.89
N LYS A 48 -23.23 -11.14 15.95
CA LYS A 48 -23.15 -12.29 16.85
C LYS A 48 -24.47 -12.55 17.55
N LEU A 49 -24.74 -13.82 17.90
CA LEU A 49 -25.98 -14.22 18.60
C LEU A 49 -26.07 -13.71 20.03
N ILE A 50 -24.95 -13.48 20.72
CA ILE A 50 -24.92 -12.95 22.07
C ILE A 50 -24.65 -11.47 22.05
N ASP A 51 -25.64 -10.67 22.39
CA ASP A 51 -25.58 -9.21 22.54
C ASP A 51 -25.77 -8.84 24.03
N ASP A 52 -24.97 -9.44 24.91
CA ASP A 52 -24.98 -9.19 26.35
C ASP A 52 -23.77 -8.30 26.71
N PRO A 53 -23.93 -7.21 27.49
CA PRO A 53 -22.83 -6.43 28.00
C PRO A 53 -21.79 -7.25 28.76
N ASP A 54 -22.24 -8.26 29.55
CA ASP A 54 -21.37 -9.25 30.20
C ASP A 54 -21.26 -10.53 29.35
N LYS A 55 -20.58 -10.44 28.21
CA LYS A 55 -20.39 -11.58 27.29
C LYS A 55 -19.75 -12.79 27.99
N LEU A 56 -18.81 -12.55 28.90
CA LEU A 56 -18.13 -13.64 29.62
C LEU A 56 -19.04 -14.36 30.58
N GLY A 57 -19.86 -13.63 31.34
CA GLY A 57 -20.89 -14.21 32.24
C GLY A 57 -21.92 -14.98 31.45
N ALA A 58 -22.41 -14.45 30.33
CA ALA A 58 -23.35 -15.14 29.45
C ALA A 58 -22.78 -16.46 28.92
N ILE A 59 -21.54 -16.48 28.43
CA ILE A 59 -20.86 -17.70 27.97
C ILE A 59 -20.71 -18.73 29.10
N LYS A 60 -20.28 -18.30 30.28
CA LYS A 60 -20.17 -19.20 31.45
C LYS A 60 -21.52 -19.80 31.83
N LYS A 61 -22.59 -19.02 31.82
CA LYS A 61 -23.96 -19.48 32.09
C LYS A 61 -24.41 -20.53 31.09
N LEU A 62 -24.18 -20.28 29.79
CA LEU A 62 -24.47 -21.25 28.72
C LEU A 62 -23.64 -22.53 28.88
N PHE A 63 -22.37 -22.43 29.22
CA PHE A 63 -21.51 -23.59 29.46
C PHE A 63 -22.04 -24.50 30.58
N THR A 64 -22.61 -23.89 31.61
CA THR A 64 -23.12 -24.63 32.78
C THR A 64 -24.52 -25.16 32.55
N HIS A 65 -25.40 -24.40 31.86
CA HIS A 65 -26.84 -24.69 31.86
C HIS A 65 -27.40 -25.04 30.47
N ASP A 66 -26.77 -24.60 29.38
CA ASP A 66 -27.24 -24.84 27.99
C ASP A 66 -26.08 -24.97 26.99
N LYS A 67 -25.50 -26.15 26.99
CA LYS A 67 -24.36 -26.45 26.08
C LYS A 67 -24.78 -26.43 24.60
N LEU A 68 -26.06 -26.69 24.29
CA LEU A 68 -26.56 -26.67 22.92
C LEU A 68 -26.59 -25.22 22.39
N ALA A 69 -27.08 -24.28 23.19
CA ALA A 69 -27.05 -22.85 22.83
C ALA A 69 -25.61 -22.34 22.71
N LEU A 70 -24.69 -22.79 23.58
CA LEU A 70 -23.28 -22.46 23.46
C LEU A 70 -22.66 -23.02 22.17
N ALA A 71 -22.99 -24.25 21.79
CA ALA A 71 -22.53 -24.85 20.54
C ALA A 71 -23.03 -24.08 19.32
N LYS A 72 -24.30 -23.67 19.31
CA LYS A 72 -24.89 -22.84 18.27
C LYS A 72 -24.17 -21.47 18.15
N TYR A 73 -23.91 -20.83 19.28
CA TYR A 73 -23.16 -19.58 19.33
C TYR A 73 -21.76 -19.73 18.71
N ASN A 74 -21.02 -20.76 19.11
CA ASN A 74 -19.68 -21.03 18.58
C ASN A 74 -19.71 -21.36 17.08
N PHE A 75 -20.72 -22.12 16.63
CA PHE A 75 -20.92 -22.44 15.22
C PHE A 75 -21.14 -21.16 14.40
N GLU A 76 -22.00 -20.26 14.88
CA GLU A 76 -22.25 -18.99 14.20
C GLU A 76 -20.99 -18.12 14.13
N ASP A 77 -20.20 -18.06 15.20
CA ASP A 77 -18.90 -17.36 15.17
C ASP A 77 -17.97 -17.92 14.07
N CYS A 78 -17.95 -19.25 13.87
CA CYS A 78 -17.19 -19.87 12.79
C CYS A 78 -17.76 -19.56 11.40
N VAL A 79 -19.09 -19.54 11.25
CA VAL A 79 -19.77 -19.17 9.98
C VAL A 79 -19.44 -17.73 9.62
N LEU A 80 -19.53 -16.79 10.56
CA LEU A 80 -19.20 -15.38 10.33
C LEU A 80 -17.76 -15.20 9.85
N VAL A 81 -16.78 -15.93 10.40
CA VAL A 81 -15.38 -15.88 9.95
C VAL A 81 -15.26 -16.36 8.51
N ASN A 82 -15.93 -17.45 8.14
CA ASN A 82 -15.91 -17.97 6.77
C ASN A 82 -16.59 -16.99 5.80
N ASP A 83 -17.79 -16.50 6.16
CA ASP A 83 -18.53 -15.55 5.33
C ASP A 83 -17.72 -14.26 5.07
N ILE A 84 -17.02 -13.74 6.09
CA ILE A 84 -16.13 -12.59 5.95
C ILE A 84 -15.00 -12.92 4.97
N ALA A 85 -14.33 -14.07 5.15
CA ALA A 85 -13.21 -14.48 4.30
C ALA A 85 -13.65 -14.65 2.84
N GLU A 86 -14.84 -15.18 2.58
CA GLU A 86 -15.43 -15.32 1.26
C GLU A 86 -15.81 -13.95 0.66
N GLN A 87 -16.50 -13.10 1.42
CA GLN A 87 -16.94 -11.78 0.98
C GLN A 87 -15.79 -10.92 0.48
N VAL A 88 -14.66 -10.90 1.20
CA VAL A 88 -13.49 -10.11 0.83
C VAL A 88 -12.50 -10.88 -0.04
N ARG A 89 -12.76 -12.16 -0.32
CA ARG A 89 -11.84 -13.08 -1.04
C ARG A 89 -10.46 -13.15 -0.40
N LEU A 90 -10.42 -13.25 0.92
CA LEU A 90 -9.18 -13.21 1.71
C LEU A 90 -8.21 -14.32 1.30
N ILE A 91 -8.70 -15.53 1.14
CA ILE A 91 -7.86 -16.71 0.79
C ILE A 91 -7.23 -16.52 -0.58
N ASP A 92 -8.00 -16.09 -1.58
CA ASP A 92 -7.49 -15.82 -2.92
C ASP A 92 -6.39 -14.76 -2.89
N PHE A 93 -6.62 -13.68 -2.13
CA PHE A 93 -5.63 -12.62 -1.95
C PHE A 93 -4.32 -13.14 -1.34
N LEU A 94 -4.39 -13.97 -0.30
CA LEU A 94 -3.22 -14.52 0.37
C LEU A 94 -2.46 -15.52 -0.52
N ILE A 95 -3.16 -16.34 -1.31
CA ILE A 95 -2.57 -17.23 -2.32
C ILE A 95 -1.81 -16.39 -3.37
N LEU A 96 -2.47 -15.39 -3.95
CA LEU A 96 -1.85 -14.49 -4.92
C LEU A 96 -0.62 -13.77 -4.36
N ARG A 97 -0.71 -13.29 -3.12
CA ARG A 97 0.42 -12.68 -2.43
C ARG A 97 1.58 -13.67 -2.28
N SER A 98 1.28 -14.92 -1.90
CA SER A 98 2.28 -15.99 -1.79
C SER A 98 2.95 -16.27 -3.14
N GLU A 99 2.17 -16.39 -4.21
CA GLU A 99 2.68 -16.59 -5.57
C GLU A 99 3.56 -15.44 -6.05
N LEU A 100 3.12 -14.20 -5.83
CA LEU A 100 3.85 -13.00 -6.27
C LEU A 100 5.13 -12.74 -5.48
N THR A 101 5.24 -13.21 -4.24
CA THR A 101 6.31 -12.80 -3.31
C THR A 101 7.12 -13.95 -2.72
N GLY A 102 6.69 -15.20 -2.89
CA GLY A 102 7.29 -16.36 -2.23
C GLY A 102 7.07 -16.40 -0.70
N LEU A 103 6.20 -15.56 -0.15
CA LEU A 103 5.84 -15.62 1.27
C LEU A 103 5.01 -16.87 1.56
N ARG A 104 5.22 -17.48 2.72
CA ARG A 104 4.34 -18.56 3.18
C ARG A 104 2.91 -18.06 3.38
N LEU A 105 1.93 -18.87 2.99
CA LEU A 105 0.54 -18.66 3.36
C LEU A 105 0.44 -18.53 4.89
N GLY A 106 -0.38 -17.70 5.43
CA GLY A 106 -0.53 -17.53 6.86
C GLY A 106 0.57 -16.72 7.56
N ARG A 107 1.63 -16.29 6.84
CA ARG A 107 2.59 -15.34 7.41
C ARG A 107 2.01 -13.93 7.43
N PRO A 108 1.71 -13.35 8.62
CA PRO A 108 1.17 -12.01 8.71
C PRO A 108 2.21 -10.95 8.30
N GLY A 109 1.76 -9.80 7.83
CA GLY A 109 2.61 -8.67 7.45
C GLY A 109 3.60 -9.02 6.35
N GLY A 110 4.86 -8.64 6.52
CA GLY A 110 5.96 -9.18 5.71
C GLY A 110 6.26 -8.41 4.43
N SER A 111 5.93 -7.11 4.32
CA SER A 111 6.34 -6.28 3.16
C SER A 111 7.87 -6.28 2.99
N VAL A 112 8.64 -6.21 4.08
CA VAL A 112 10.10 -6.34 4.03
C VAL A 112 10.52 -7.71 3.51
N ALA A 113 9.91 -8.80 4.02
CA ALA A 113 10.21 -10.15 3.55
C ALA A 113 9.80 -10.37 2.09
N SER A 114 8.66 -9.82 1.66
CA SER A 114 8.23 -9.80 0.25
C SER A 114 9.29 -9.14 -0.64
N PHE A 115 9.75 -7.97 -0.24
CA PHE A 115 10.79 -7.25 -0.96
C PHE A 115 12.09 -8.06 -1.05
N ILE A 116 12.56 -8.60 0.09
CA ILE A 116 13.78 -9.41 0.14
C ILE A 116 13.66 -10.62 -0.79
N ASN A 117 12.56 -11.35 -0.75
CA ASN A 117 12.34 -12.52 -1.60
C ASN A 117 12.38 -12.18 -3.10
N LEU A 118 11.90 -11.00 -3.49
CA LEU A 118 11.91 -10.56 -4.89
C LEU A 118 13.26 -9.98 -5.32
N TYR A 119 13.93 -9.25 -4.43
CA TYR A 119 15.12 -8.47 -4.74
C TYR A 119 16.42 -9.28 -4.57
N LEU A 120 16.59 -9.96 -3.44
CA LEU A 120 17.82 -10.64 -3.07
C LEU A 120 18.30 -11.71 -4.07
N PRO A 121 17.42 -12.56 -4.66
CA PRO A 121 17.87 -13.53 -5.67
C PRO A 121 18.45 -12.86 -6.93
N LYS A 122 17.95 -11.69 -7.31
CA LYS A 122 18.47 -10.92 -8.46
C LYS A 122 19.84 -10.33 -8.12
N LEU A 123 19.95 -9.78 -6.92
CA LEU A 123 21.20 -9.21 -6.41
C LEU A 123 22.32 -10.25 -6.36
N HIS A 124 22.05 -11.44 -5.79
CA HIS A 124 23.03 -12.52 -5.70
C HIS A 124 23.47 -13.05 -7.07
N ARG A 125 22.54 -13.21 -8.03
CA ARG A 125 22.89 -13.61 -9.40
C ARG A 125 23.77 -12.59 -10.12
N ALA A 126 23.71 -11.34 -9.72
CA ALA A 126 24.58 -10.28 -10.24
C ALA A 126 25.93 -10.17 -9.50
N GLY A 127 26.20 -11.07 -8.55
CA GLY A 127 27.48 -11.14 -7.83
C GLY A 127 27.59 -10.19 -6.62
N TYR A 128 26.47 -9.63 -6.16
CA TYR A 128 26.43 -8.74 -4.98
C TYR A 128 25.86 -9.47 -3.77
N ILE A 129 26.22 -8.98 -2.58
CA ILE A 129 25.67 -9.43 -1.31
C ILE A 129 24.86 -8.31 -0.64
N SER A 130 23.86 -8.70 0.15
CA SER A 130 23.06 -7.75 0.92
C SER A 130 23.86 -7.16 2.07
N PRO A 131 23.71 -5.86 2.37
CA PRO A 131 24.26 -5.29 3.62
C PRO A 131 23.52 -5.83 4.85
N ASN A 132 24.11 -5.59 6.02
CA ASN A 132 23.43 -5.85 7.29
C ASN A 132 22.32 -4.84 7.54
N ARG A 133 21.36 -5.21 8.39
CA ARG A 133 20.36 -4.26 8.90
C ARG A 133 21.04 -3.17 9.71
N PRO A 134 20.53 -1.91 9.67
CA PRO A 134 21.04 -0.86 10.52
C PRO A 134 20.83 -1.20 12.00
N ALA A 135 21.86 -0.99 12.81
CA ALA A 135 21.84 -1.35 14.23
C ALA A 135 20.94 -0.41 15.07
N ASP A 136 20.76 0.82 14.61
CA ASP A 136 20.01 1.90 15.27
C ASP A 136 18.53 1.99 14.86
N GLY A 137 18.03 1.02 14.10
CA GLY A 137 16.65 0.99 13.61
C GLY A 137 16.34 1.99 12.49
N GLY A 138 17.32 2.81 12.09
CA GLY A 138 17.19 3.77 10.99
C GLY A 138 16.44 5.05 11.35
N LEU A 139 16.57 6.07 10.49
CA LEU A 139 15.89 7.35 10.61
C LEU A 139 14.63 7.39 9.76
N ALA A 140 13.58 8.04 10.25
CA ALA A 140 12.35 8.26 9.49
C ALA A 140 12.62 9.13 8.24
N SER A 141 12.03 8.72 7.12
CA SER A 141 11.99 9.56 5.90
C SER A 141 10.86 10.57 6.00
N PRO A 142 10.96 11.74 5.32
CA PRO A 142 9.82 12.64 5.17
C PRO A 142 8.62 11.89 4.60
N GLY A 143 7.42 12.18 5.11
CA GLY A 143 6.17 11.65 4.60
C GLY A 143 5.77 12.21 3.24
N GLY A 144 4.55 11.91 2.79
CA GLY A 144 3.95 12.50 1.60
C GLY A 144 3.78 14.02 1.74
N TYR A 145 3.72 14.71 0.61
CA TYR A 145 3.48 16.16 0.60
C TYR A 145 2.02 16.44 0.88
N VAL A 146 1.77 17.25 1.91
CA VAL A 146 0.44 17.77 2.24
C VAL A 146 0.45 19.27 2.05
N MET A 147 -0.42 19.78 1.20
CA MET A 147 -0.60 21.22 0.99
C MET A 147 -1.42 21.82 2.10
N SER A 148 -1.15 23.09 2.42
CA SER A 148 -2.04 23.87 3.28
C SER A 148 -3.42 23.94 2.64
N SER A 149 -4.46 23.55 3.37
CA SER A 149 -5.85 23.65 2.91
C SER A 149 -6.32 25.10 2.88
N LYS A 150 -7.19 25.40 1.92
CA LYS A 150 -7.99 26.62 1.92
C LYS A 150 -9.40 26.27 2.45
N PRO A 151 -9.73 26.52 3.73
CA PRO A 151 -11.04 26.15 4.27
C PRO A 151 -12.17 26.91 3.59
N GLY A 152 -13.27 26.23 3.30
CA GLY A 152 -14.44 26.82 2.67
C GLY A 152 -15.47 25.79 2.25
N LEU A 153 -16.61 26.25 1.75
CA LEU A 153 -17.59 25.45 1.04
C LEU A 153 -17.40 25.72 -0.45
N TYR A 154 -17.07 24.70 -1.18
CA TYR A 154 -16.79 24.77 -2.60
C TYR A 154 -17.77 23.90 -3.39
N GLN A 155 -18.28 24.44 -4.49
CA GLN A 155 -18.95 23.65 -5.51
C GLN A 155 -17.96 23.31 -6.64
N ASN A 156 -18.22 22.25 -7.41
CA ASN A 156 -17.39 21.88 -8.57
C ASN A 156 -15.88 21.75 -8.28
N VAL A 157 -15.55 20.87 -7.34
CA VAL A 157 -14.15 20.51 -7.05
C VAL A 157 -13.74 19.30 -7.89
N LEU A 158 -12.71 19.47 -8.70
CA LEU A 158 -12.06 18.37 -9.42
C LEU A 158 -10.96 17.76 -8.54
N VAL A 159 -10.88 16.44 -8.55
CA VAL A 159 -9.76 15.70 -7.93
C VAL A 159 -8.92 15.10 -9.05
N LEU A 160 -7.67 15.58 -9.16
CA LEU A 160 -6.67 15.04 -10.06
C LEU A 160 -5.70 14.19 -9.26
N ASP A 161 -5.56 12.91 -9.62
CA ASP A 161 -4.80 11.90 -8.88
C ASP A 161 -3.75 11.26 -9.78
N PHE A 162 -2.49 11.20 -9.30
CA PHE A 162 -1.42 10.53 -10.01
C PHE A 162 -1.53 9.01 -9.87
N LYS A 163 -1.66 8.32 -10.99
CA LYS A 163 -1.72 6.86 -11.01
C LYS A 163 -0.46 6.26 -10.39
N SER A 164 -0.56 5.75 -9.14
CA SER A 164 0.52 5.07 -8.43
C SER A 164 1.82 5.90 -8.41
N LEU A 165 1.79 7.10 -7.80
CA LEU A 165 2.86 8.10 -7.84
C LEU A 165 4.23 7.52 -7.44
N TYR A 166 4.36 6.88 -6.28
CA TYR A 166 5.65 6.36 -5.80
C TYR A 166 6.21 5.23 -6.67
N PRO A 167 5.44 4.24 -7.11
CA PRO A 167 5.90 3.28 -8.12
C PRO A 167 6.35 3.92 -9.43
N SER A 168 5.66 4.97 -9.88
CA SER A 168 6.05 5.72 -11.09
C SER A 168 7.39 6.43 -10.90
N ILE A 169 7.59 7.10 -9.76
CA ILE A 169 8.84 7.76 -9.39
C ILE A 169 10.00 6.76 -9.37
N ILE A 170 9.83 5.61 -8.71
CA ILE A 170 10.86 4.57 -8.64
C ILE A 170 11.28 4.12 -10.06
N ARG A 171 10.31 3.89 -10.93
CA ARG A 171 10.56 3.45 -12.33
C ARG A 171 11.26 4.52 -13.15
N THR A 172 10.80 5.76 -13.09
CA THR A 172 11.30 6.87 -13.90
C THR A 172 12.70 7.28 -13.48
N PHE A 173 12.91 7.48 -12.19
CA PHE A 173 14.18 7.96 -11.65
C PHE A 173 15.15 6.83 -11.25
N LYS A 174 14.81 5.57 -11.59
CA LYS A 174 15.64 4.39 -11.34
C LYS A 174 16.08 4.24 -9.88
N ILE A 175 15.18 4.59 -8.93
CA ILE A 175 15.47 4.51 -7.51
C ILE A 175 15.58 3.03 -7.10
N ASP A 176 16.78 2.64 -6.67
CA ASP A 176 17.12 1.24 -6.44
C ASP A 176 18.32 1.14 -5.48
N PRO A 177 18.35 0.15 -4.56
CA PRO A 177 19.51 -0.03 -3.67
C PRO A 177 20.83 -0.27 -4.38
N LEU A 178 20.90 -1.18 -5.38
CA LEU A 178 22.10 -1.40 -6.18
C LEU A 178 22.38 -0.16 -7.06
N GLY A 179 21.33 0.40 -7.65
CA GLY A 179 21.41 1.61 -8.47
C GLY A 179 22.03 2.79 -7.72
N LEU A 180 21.76 2.92 -6.40
CA LEU A 180 22.39 3.92 -5.54
C LEU A 180 23.89 3.65 -5.37
N VAL A 181 24.29 2.42 -5.07
CA VAL A 181 25.69 2.07 -4.89
C VAL A 181 26.51 2.29 -6.16
N GLU A 182 25.99 1.85 -7.30
CA GLU A 182 26.67 1.97 -8.58
C GLU A 182 26.61 3.41 -9.14
N GLY A 183 25.51 4.14 -8.90
CA GLY A 183 25.37 5.53 -9.32
C GLY A 183 26.29 6.49 -8.56
N LEU A 184 26.60 6.21 -7.31
CA LEU A 184 27.56 6.99 -6.52
C LEU A 184 29.02 6.84 -7.00
N LYS A 185 29.33 5.78 -7.75
CA LYS A 185 30.68 5.61 -8.35
C LYS A 185 30.88 6.49 -9.58
N SER A 186 29.80 6.88 -10.26
CA SER A 186 29.82 7.70 -11.49
C SER A 186 28.66 8.69 -11.49
N PRO A 187 28.65 9.65 -10.57
CA PRO A 187 27.51 10.55 -10.37
C PRO A 187 27.22 11.45 -11.57
N GLU A 188 28.23 11.75 -12.40
CA GLU A 188 28.13 12.58 -13.60
C GLU A 188 27.25 11.97 -14.70
N THR A 189 27.12 10.65 -14.73
CA THR A 189 26.28 9.91 -15.69
C THR A 189 25.01 9.36 -15.09
N ALA A 190 24.89 9.42 -13.78
CA ALA A 190 23.77 8.89 -13.01
C ALA A 190 22.55 9.83 -13.05
N ILE A 191 21.41 9.32 -12.57
CA ILE A 191 20.20 10.12 -12.35
C ILE A 191 20.30 10.71 -10.95
N PRO A 192 20.27 12.05 -10.78
CA PRO A 192 20.36 12.66 -9.46
C PRO A 192 19.10 12.39 -8.63
N GLY A 193 19.32 12.01 -7.38
CA GLY A 193 18.30 11.89 -6.35
C GLY A 193 18.41 13.02 -5.33
N PHE A 194 17.85 12.79 -4.14
CA PHE A 194 17.91 13.73 -3.03
C PHE A 194 18.90 13.27 -1.95
N LYS A 195 19.31 14.20 -1.11
CA LYS A 195 20.31 13.95 -0.04
C LYS A 195 21.62 13.35 -0.54
N GLY A 196 22.06 13.79 -1.72
CA GLY A 196 23.32 13.30 -2.32
C GLY A 196 23.20 11.91 -2.96
N ALA A 197 21.99 11.44 -3.24
CA ALA A 197 21.80 10.21 -3.99
C ALA A 197 22.08 10.41 -5.47
N SER A 198 22.61 9.35 -6.09
CA SER A 198 22.77 9.22 -7.54
C SER A 198 22.41 7.80 -7.94
N PHE A 199 21.55 7.64 -8.94
CA PHE A 199 21.04 6.32 -9.34
C PHE A 199 21.57 5.92 -10.71
N HIS A 200 22.16 4.73 -10.79
CA HIS A 200 22.69 4.21 -12.05
C HIS A 200 21.57 3.90 -13.05
N ARG A 201 21.73 4.32 -14.31
CA ARG A 201 20.70 4.25 -15.34
C ARG A 201 20.33 2.83 -15.75
N ARG A 202 21.24 1.86 -15.65
CA ARG A 202 21.08 0.50 -16.16
C ARG A 202 21.23 -0.60 -15.10
N GLN A 203 22.04 -0.38 -14.06
CA GLN A 203 22.28 -1.37 -12.99
C GLN A 203 21.29 -1.14 -11.85
N HIS A 204 20.13 -1.76 -11.95
CA HIS A 204 19.03 -1.67 -11.00
C HIS A 204 18.13 -2.90 -11.13
N PHE A 205 17.35 -3.21 -10.11
CA PHE A 205 16.38 -4.30 -10.11
C PHE A 205 14.97 -3.86 -9.72
N LEU A 206 14.83 -2.96 -8.76
CA LEU A 206 13.52 -2.55 -8.26
C LEU A 206 12.64 -1.88 -9.35
N PRO A 207 13.16 -0.98 -10.20
CA PRO A 207 12.39 -0.43 -11.32
C PRO A 207 11.84 -1.50 -12.26
N ASP A 208 12.59 -2.58 -12.49
CA ASP A 208 12.18 -3.69 -13.35
C ASP A 208 11.15 -4.58 -12.66
N ILE A 209 11.32 -4.85 -11.37
CA ILE A 209 10.35 -5.57 -10.55
C ILE A 209 9.00 -4.82 -10.59
N ILE A 210 9.01 -3.51 -10.34
CA ILE A 210 7.78 -2.70 -10.39
C ILE A 210 7.18 -2.68 -11.79
N THR A 211 7.99 -2.60 -12.83
CA THR A 211 7.53 -2.62 -14.23
C THR A 211 6.81 -3.94 -14.53
N ASN A 212 7.36 -5.07 -14.12
CA ASN A 212 6.74 -6.38 -14.28
C ASN A 212 5.42 -6.49 -13.50
N LEU A 213 5.40 -6.07 -12.24
CA LEU A 213 4.18 -6.04 -11.43
C LEU A 213 3.11 -5.11 -12.03
N TRP A 214 3.52 -3.98 -12.59
CA TRP A 214 2.61 -3.06 -13.25
C TRP A 214 1.94 -3.69 -14.47
N GLN A 215 2.72 -4.36 -15.33
CA GLN A 215 2.17 -5.10 -16.48
C GLN A 215 1.19 -6.18 -16.05
N GLN A 216 1.53 -6.95 -15.02
CA GLN A 216 0.62 -7.97 -14.46
C GLN A 216 -0.68 -7.34 -13.90
N ARG A 217 -0.58 -6.15 -13.27
CA ARG A 217 -1.75 -5.43 -12.76
C ARG A 217 -2.64 -4.92 -13.89
N ASP A 218 -2.06 -4.39 -14.95
CA ASP A 218 -2.83 -3.91 -16.12
C ASP A 218 -3.51 -5.09 -16.84
N GLU A 219 -2.88 -6.27 -16.88
CA GLU A 219 -3.51 -7.50 -17.36
C GLU A 219 -4.67 -7.94 -16.47
N ALA A 220 -4.46 -7.98 -15.14
CA ALA A 220 -5.53 -8.30 -14.18
C ALA A 220 -6.73 -7.35 -14.32
N LYS A 221 -6.50 -6.06 -14.58
CA LYS A 221 -7.58 -5.09 -14.84
C LYS A 221 -8.34 -5.40 -16.14
N ARG A 222 -7.63 -5.75 -17.23
CA ARG A 222 -8.27 -6.16 -18.50
C ARG A 222 -9.13 -7.40 -18.34
N GLN A 223 -8.68 -8.35 -17.52
CA GLN A 223 -9.41 -9.58 -17.20
C GLN A 223 -10.48 -9.38 -16.10
N GLN A 224 -10.65 -8.17 -15.58
CA GLN A 224 -11.54 -7.84 -14.46
C GLN A 224 -11.24 -8.63 -13.18
N ASP A 225 -10.01 -9.14 -13.03
CA ASP A 225 -9.52 -9.82 -11.82
C ASP A 225 -9.19 -8.78 -10.74
N LYS A 226 -10.22 -8.34 -10.02
CA LYS A 226 -10.12 -7.34 -8.97
C LYS A 226 -9.19 -7.77 -7.82
N PRO A 227 -9.26 -9.02 -7.28
CA PRO A 227 -8.36 -9.46 -6.22
C PRO A 227 -6.89 -9.40 -6.63
N ARG A 228 -6.55 -9.89 -7.83
CA ARG A 228 -5.19 -9.84 -8.36
C ARG A 228 -4.70 -8.41 -8.54
N SER A 229 -5.51 -7.55 -9.15
CA SER A 229 -5.19 -6.13 -9.33
C SER A 229 -4.93 -5.43 -8.00
N GLN A 230 -5.72 -5.74 -6.96
CA GLN A 230 -5.57 -5.17 -5.63
C GLN A 230 -4.33 -5.69 -4.90
N ALA A 231 -4.06 -7.00 -4.94
CA ALA A 231 -2.87 -7.59 -4.34
C ALA A 231 -1.58 -6.98 -4.91
N ILE A 232 -1.51 -6.82 -6.23
CA ILE A 232 -0.37 -6.20 -6.90
C ILE A 232 -0.24 -4.72 -6.52
N LYS A 233 -1.36 -3.98 -6.43
CA LYS A 233 -1.35 -2.57 -6.00
C LYS A 233 -0.76 -2.42 -4.61
N ILE A 234 -1.21 -3.23 -3.66
CA ILE A 234 -0.73 -3.21 -2.27
C ILE A 234 0.76 -3.51 -2.23
N LEU A 235 1.21 -4.56 -2.95
CA LEU A 235 2.61 -4.95 -3.01
C LEU A 235 3.50 -3.81 -3.56
N MET A 236 3.14 -3.24 -4.70
CA MET A 236 3.93 -2.15 -5.30
C MET A 236 4.03 -0.92 -4.38
N ASN A 237 2.93 -0.54 -3.73
CA ASN A 237 2.90 0.63 -2.85
C ASN A 237 3.68 0.38 -1.55
N SER A 238 3.80 -0.88 -1.10
CA SER A 238 4.55 -1.23 0.11
C SER A 238 6.06 -1.00 -0.01
N PHE A 239 6.62 -1.01 -1.21
CA PHE A 239 8.07 -0.93 -1.42
C PHE A 239 8.69 0.39 -0.96
N TYR A 240 7.97 1.49 -1.07
CA TYR A 240 8.42 2.76 -0.50
C TYR A 240 8.65 2.63 1.02
N GLY A 241 7.65 2.14 1.74
CA GLY A 241 7.74 1.95 3.20
C GLY A 241 8.84 0.96 3.60
N VAL A 242 9.07 -0.07 2.78
CA VAL A 242 10.16 -1.04 2.99
C VAL A 242 11.54 -0.38 2.91
N LEU A 243 11.77 0.45 1.90
CA LEU A 243 13.05 1.15 1.72
C LEU A 243 13.31 2.20 2.81
N GLY A 244 12.25 2.71 3.45
CA GLY A 244 12.31 3.61 4.60
C GLY A 244 12.31 2.90 5.97
N SER A 245 12.27 1.57 6.00
CA SER A 245 12.20 0.79 7.23
C SER A 245 13.57 0.26 7.66
N GLY A 246 14.00 0.57 8.88
CA GLY A 246 15.21 0.01 9.50
C GLY A 246 15.19 -1.51 9.69
N GLY A 247 14.03 -2.15 9.56
CA GLY A 247 13.91 -3.61 9.49
C GLY A 247 14.38 -4.22 8.17
N CYS A 248 14.62 -3.39 7.13
CA CYS A 248 15.10 -3.84 5.83
C CYS A 248 16.63 -3.73 5.73
N PRO A 249 17.34 -4.79 5.27
CA PRO A 249 18.78 -4.71 5.04
C PRO A 249 19.18 -3.65 4.01
N PHE A 250 18.28 -3.35 3.08
CA PHE A 250 18.49 -2.34 2.03
C PHE A 250 18.03 -0.93 2.44
N TYR A 251 17.78 -0.72 3.72
CA TYR A 251 17.44 0.60 4.22
C TYR A 251 18.55 1.60 3.93
N ASP A 252 18.19 2.70 3.28
CA ASP A 252 19.02 3.89 3.14
C ASP A 252 18.08 5.11 3.09
N PRO A 253 18.28 6.13 3.94
CA PRO A 253 17.40 7.29 3.99
C PRO A 253 17.36 8.08 2.66
N ARG A 254 18.40 7.94 1.82
CA ARG A 254 18.46 8.55 0.49
C ARG A 254 17.46 7.93 -0.48
N LEU A 255 17.17 6.62 -0.36
CA LEU A 255 16.19 5.92 -1.20
C LEU A 255 14.79 6.45 -0.95
N ALA A 256 14.31 6.34 0.29
CA ALA A 256 12.97 6.78 0.65
C ALA A 256 12.80 8.31 0.48
N SER A 257 13.82 9.09 0.86
CA SER A 257 13.78 10.56 0.65
C SER A 257 13.75 10.93 -0.83
N SER A 258 14.46 10.19 -1.71
CA SER A 258 14.40 10.44 -3.16
C SER A 258 13.01 10.19 -3.73
N ILE A 259 12.27 9.22 -3.18
CA ILE A 259 10.89 8.97 -3.60
C ILE A 259 9.96 10.11 -3.15
N THR A 260 9.98 10.43 -1.85
CA THR A 260 9.06 11.42 -1.29
C THR A 260 9.35 12.84 -1.75
N MET A 261 10.61 13.26 -1.74
CA MET A 261 10.97 14.61 -2.17
C MET A 261 10.75 14.82 -3.68
N ARG A 262 10.88 13.77 -4.50
CA ARG A 262 10.46 13.84 -5.90
C ARG A 262 8.94 13.94 -6.02
N GLY A 263 8.19 13.25 -5.16
CA GLY A 263 6.73 13.41 -5.06
C GLY A 263 6.35 14.85 -4.69
N HIS A 264 7.04 15.46 -3.71
CA HIS A 264 6.83 16.87 -3.33
C HIS A 264 7.04 17.81 -4.53
N GLU A 265 8.15 17.65 -5.26
CA GLU A 265 8.45 18.45 -6.46
C GLU A 265 7.34 18.29 -7.52
N ILE A 266 6.90 17.06 -7.78
CA ILE A 266 5.86 16.78 -8.75
C ILE A 266 4.54 17.45 -8.34
N MET A 267 4.13 17.32 -7.08
CA MET A 267 2.90 17.92 -6.58
C MET A 267 2.94 19.45 -6.62
N GLN A 268 4.05 20.07 -6.21
CA GLN A 268 4.21 21.51 -6.21
C GLN A 268 4.16 22.08 -7.63
N LEU A 269 4.93 21.52 -8.56
CA LEU A 269 4.92 21.96 -9.95
C LEU A 269 3.57 21.75 -10.62
N THR A 270 2.90 20.66 -10.36
CA THR A 270 1.54 20.40 -10.88
C THR A 270 0.57 21.46 -10.37
N ALA A 271 0.61 21.79 -9.08
CA ALA A 271 -0.22 22.85 -8.52
C ALA A 271 0.09 24.24 -9.11
N GLU A 272 1.36 24.54 -9.38
CA GLU A 272 1.76 25.78 -10.07
C GLU A 272 1.20 25.84 -11.49
N TRP A 273 1.26 24.76 -12.25
CA TRP A 273 0.71 24.72 -13.60
C TRP A 273 -0.81 24.85 -13.64
N ILE A 274 -1.51 24.24 -12.69
CA ILE A 274 -2.97 24.39 -12.55
C ILE A 274 -3.32 25.85 -12.25
N LYS A 275 -2.61 26.49 -11.31
CA LYS A 275 -2.81 27.90 -10.99
C LYS A 275 -2.52 28.82 -12.17
N ALA A 276 -1.44 28.55 -12.92
CA ALA A 276 -1.10 29.28 -14.14
C ALA A 276 -2.15 29.12 -15.24
N SER A 277 -2.93 28.05 -15.23
CA SER A 277 -4.07 27.82 -16.12
C SER A 277 -5.38 28.53 -15.66
N GLY A 278 -5.32 29.31 -14.56
CA GLY A 278 -6.45 30.12 -14.08
C GLY A 278 -7.37 29.41 -13.08
N TYR A 279 -6.96 28.26 -12.53
CA TYR A 279 -7.76 27.50 -11.56
C TYR A 279 -7.13 27.56 -10.17
N ASP A 280 -7.97 27.46 -9.12
CA ASP A 280 -7.49 27.50 -7.75
C ASP A 280 -7.26 26.10 -7.18
N VAL A 281 -6.06 25.85 -6.67
CA VAL A 281 -5.73 24.61 -5.95
C VAL A 281 -6.00 24.85 -4.47
N ILE A 282 -7.03 24.20 -3.94
CA ILE A 282 -7.53 24.38 -2.57
C ILE A 282 -6.93 23.41 -1.57
N TYR A 283 -6.46 22.24 -2.02
CA TYR A 283 -5.82 21.22 -1.20
C TYR A 283 -5.02 20.24 -2.08
N GLY A 284 -4.08 19.55 -1.47
CA GLY A 284 -3.37 18.42 -2.09
C GLY A 284 -2.77 17.52 -1.02
N ASP A 285 -2.81 16.21 -1.28
CA ASP A 285 -2.28 15.20 -0.36
C ASP A 285 -1.61 14.09 -1.16
N THR A 286 -0.35 13.90 -0.90
CA THR A 286 0.52 12.84 -1.41
C THR A 286 0.55 12.74 -2.92
N ASP A 287 -0.53 12.33 -3.57
CA ASP A 287 -0.68 12.11 -5.02
C ASP A 287 -1.94 12.74 -5.62
N SER A 288 -2.76 13.40 -4.79
CA SER A 288 -4.02 14.00 -5.22
C SER A 288 -4.01 15.52 -5.08
N THR A 289 -4.57 16.23 -6.07
CA THR A 289 -4.73 17.68 -6.09
C THR A 289 -6.20 18.03 -6.24
N PHE A 290 -6.74 18.85 -5.32
CA PHE A 290 -8.12 19.32 -5.31
C PHE A 290 -8.18 20.71 -5.93
N VAL A 291 -8.89 20.81 -7.04
CA VAL A 291 -8.95 22.00 -7.87
C VAL A 291 -10.38 22.56 -7.89
N HIS A 292 -10.55 23.76 -7.36
CA HIS A 292 -11.79 24.49 -7.49
C HIS A 292 -11.82 25.19 -8.87
N ILE A 293 -12.89 24.99 -9.63
CA ILE A 293 -12.99 25.53 -10.98
C ILE A 293 -13.84 26.80 -11.04
N ALA A 294 -15.10 26.71 -10.73
CA ALA A 294 -16.04 27.82 -10.51
C ALA A 294 -17.36 27.24 -10.01
N ASP A 295 -18.13 28.03 -9.27
CA ASP A 295 -19.39 27.56 -8.70
C ASP A 295 -20.56 27.52 -9.69
N ASP A 296 -20.46 28.25 -10.80
CA ASP A 296 -21.52 28.47 -11.79
C ASP A 296 -21.40 27.56 -13.05
N VAL A 297 -20.45 26.62 -13.07
CA VAL A 297 -20.30 25.68 -14.20
C VAL A 297 -21.16 24.44 -14.04
N SER A 298 -21.68 23.92 -15.15
CA SER A 298 -22.41 22.65 -15.16
C SER A 298 -21.46 21.46 -14.94
N ALA A 299 -22.00 20.31 -14.51
CA ALA A 299 -21.22 19.09 -14.34
C ALA A 299 -20.49 18.64 -15.62
N GLU A 300 -21.12 18.84 -16.79
CA GLU A 300 -20.53 18.53 -18.10
C GLU A 300 -19.34 19.44 -18.42
N GLN A 301 -19.50 20.74 -18.15
CA GLN A 301 -18.41 21.72 -18.31
C GLN A 301 -17.25 21.43 -17.35
N ALA A 302 -17.56 21.10 -16.08
CA ALA A 302 -16.57 20.68 -15.09
C ALA A 302 -15.78 19.47 -15.56
N TRP A 303 -16.46 18.46 -16.11
CA TRP A 303 -15.82 17.28 -16.67
C TRP A 303 -14.90 17.60 -17.85
N ALA A 304 -15.35 18.46 -18.77
CA ALA A 304 -14.56 18.88 -19.92
C ALA A 304 -13.30 19.65 -19.49
N ILE A 305 -13.41 20.54 -18.49
CA ILE A 305 -12.26 21.24 -17.90
C ILE A 305 -11.29 20.24 -17.28
N GLY A 306 -11.79 19.27 -16.51
CA GLY A 306 -10.98 18.23 -15.90
C GLY A 306 -10.18 17.42 -16.92
N LYS A 307 -10.81 17.02 -18.02
CA LYS A 307 -10.15 16.29 -19.10
C LYS A 307 -9.08 17.12 -19.81
N ARG A 308 -9.31 18.38 -20.02
CA ARG A 308 -8.31 19.30 -20.60
C ARG A 308 -7.11 19.49 -19.67
N LEU A 309 -7.36 19.69 -18.36
CA LEU A 309 -6.28 19.81 -17.37
C LEU A 309 -5.47 18.51 -17.28
N GLU A 310 -6.12 17.35 -17.24
CA GLU A 310 -5.45 16.05 -17.25
C GLU A 310 -4.52 15.91 -18.46
N GLN A 311 -4.98 16.25 -19.65
CA GLN A 311 -4.19 16.19 -20.88
C GLN A 311 -3.01 17.15 -20.85
N ASP A 312 -3.22 18.40 -20.48
CA ASP A 312 -2.17 19.43 -20.41
C ASP A 312 -1.07 19.08 -19.40
N ILE A 313 -1.47 18.65 -18.21
CA ILE A 313 -0.53 18.21 -17.15
C ILE A 313 0.27 17.00 -17.61
N ASN A 314 -0.38 15.98 -18.19
CA ASN A 314 0.30 14.79 -18.69
C ASN A 314 1.29 15.14 -19.80
N GLN A 315 0.93 16.03 -20.73
CA GLN A 315 1.81 16.49 -21.79
C GLN A 315 3.05 17.21 -21.24
N ARG A 316 2.88 18.10 -20.26
CA ARG A 316 4.00 18.80 -19.61
C ARG A 316 4.95 17.83 -18.90
N TRP A 317 4.42 16.82 -18.22
CA TRP A 317 5.24 15.79 -17.58
C TRP A 317 5.98 14.89 -18.57
N GLN A 318 5.40 14.61 -19.74
CA GLN A 318 6.07 13.83 -20.80
C GLN A 318 7.23 14.58 -21.45
N GLN A 319 7.19 15.91 -21.47
CA GLN A 319 8.25 16.76 -22.06
C GLN A 319 9.42 17.03 -21.09
N ARG A 320 9.28 16.71 -19.83
CA ARG A 320 10.28 16.96 -18.77
C ARG A 320 11.06 15.71 -18.39
#